data_0a444bd7b4e7ffef4cf40756927a8168
#
_entry.id   0a444bd7b4e7ffef4cf40756927a8168
#
_cell.length_a   1.000
_cell.length_b   1.000
_cell.length_c   1.000
_cell.angle_alpha   90.00
_cell.angle_beta   90.00
_cell.angle_gamma   90.00
#
_symmetry.space_group_name_H-M   'P 1'
#
loop_
_entity.id
_entity.type
_entity.pdbx_description
1 polymer ?
#
loop_
_entity_poly.entity_id
_entity_poly.type
_entity_poly.pdbx_seq_one_letter_code
_entity_poly.pdbx_strand_id
1 'polypeptide(L)'
;SDAAEAIMRADANATDVRNDWRSPVKVATPVFNEQLARQLGVDRQELGEALKFAFDGVDVGRYRDGNRQLAIRLRAAEDERDSIDEVRDLQVWSPVLRRTVPVSQIVSGYETRWENSVIRGRNRMQTIIASSNPLDGEVGPLLARLRPQIEAIELPPGYQLEWGGEYEDAKNAQ
;
A
#
# COMPACT_ATOMS: atom_id res chain seq x y z
N SER A 1 -7.19 -2.24 -14.93
CA SER A 1 -6.48 -3.54 -14.81
C SER A 1 -7.45 -4.70 -14.76
N ASP A 2 -8.50 -4.62 -13.93
CA ASP A 2 -9.42 -5.75 -13.64
C ASP A 2 -10.05 -6.36 -14.90
N ALA A 3 -10.48 -5.51 -15.84
CA ALA A 3 -11.00 -5.99 -17.13
C ALA A 3 -9.93 -6.73 -17.95
N ALA A 4 -8.71 -6.22 -18.01
CA ALA A 4 -7.62 -6.89 -18.71
C ALA A 4 -7.23 -8.20 -18.03
N GLU A 5 -7.14 -8.22 -16.69
CA GLU A 5 -6.88 -9.45 -15.93
C GLU A 5 -8.00 -10.48 -16.10
N ALA A 6 -9.27 -10.06 -16.18
CA ALA A 6 -10.39 -10.97 -16.44
C ALA A 6 -10.26 -11.62 -17.81
N ILE A 7 -9.89 -10.85 -18.85
CA ILE A 7 -9.63 -11.37 -20.19
C ILE A 7 -8.47 -12.37 -20.17
N MET A 8 -7.36 -12.04 -19.49
CA MET A 8 -6.21 -12.94 -19.36
C MET A 8 -6.60 -14.23 -18.65
N ARG A 9 -7.34 -14.16 -17.54
CA ARG A 9 -7.79 -15.35 -16.79
C ARG A 9 -8.77 -16.24 -17.55
N ALA A 10 -9.46 -15.70 -18.53
CA ALA A 10 -10.38 -16.46 -19.39
C ALA A 10 -9.65 -17.28 -20.47
N ASP A 11 -8.42 -16.95 -20.82
CA ASP A 11 -7.61 -17.73 -21.78
C ASP A 11 -6.97 -18.94 -21.06
N ALA A 12 -7.24 -20.14 -21.57
CA ALA A 12 -6.76 -21.40 -20.97
C ALA A 12 -5.23 -21.55 -20.95
N ASN A 13 -4.52 -20.78 -21.79
CA ASN A 13 -3.05 -20.80 -21.84
C ASN A 13 -2.40 -19.64 -21.08
N ALA A 14 -3.18 -18.76 -20.44
CA ALA A 14 -2.63 -17.70 -19.61
C ALA A 14 -2.52 -18.16 -18.16
N THR A 15 -1.35 -18.03 -17.58
CA THR A 15 -1.08 -18.36 -16.18
C THR A 15 -0.43 -17.18 -15.47
N ASP A 16 -0.37 -17.22 -14.14
CA ASP A 16 0.26 -16.22 -13.29
C ASP A 16 -0.26 -14.79 -13.57
N VAL A 17 -1.59 -14.69 -13.79
CA VAL A 17 -2.24 -13.40 -14.06
C VAL A 17 -2.20 -12.55 -12.79
N ARG A 18 -1.52 -11.43 -12.87
CA ARG A 18 -1.32 -10.52 -11.74
C ARG A 18 -1.18 -9.07 -12.20
N ASN A 19 -1.33 -8.14 -11.25
CA ASN A 19 -0.92 -6.76 -11.46
C ASN A 19 0.20 -6.36 -10.48
N ASP A 20 0.90 -5.28 -10.80
CA ASP A 20 2.04 -4.80 -10.02
C ASP A 20 1.63 -3.92 -8.82
N TRP A 21 0.36 -3.54 -8.70
CA TRP A 21 -0.18 -2.84 -7.52
C TRP A 21 -0.52 -3.80 -6.37
N ARG A 22 -0.52 -5.12 -6.65
CA ARG A 22 -0.85 -6.19 -5.70
C ARG A 22 -2.31 -6.13 -5.21
N SER A 23 -2.65 -7.01 -4.28
CA SER A 23 -3.97 -7.00 -3.66
C SER A 23 -4.15 -5.79 -2.75
N PRO A 24 -5.33 -5.16 -2.76
CA PRO A 24 -5.66 -4.13 -1.78
C PRO A 24 -5.52 -4.63 -0.35
N VAL A 25 -5.13 -3.75 0.54
CA VAL A 25 -5.02 -4.01 1.97
C VAL A 25 -6.11 -3.27 2.73
N LYS A 26 -6.53 -3.86 3.82
CA LYS A 26 -7.51 -3.25 4.73
C LYS A 26 -6.79 -2.23 5.61
N VAL A 27 -7.19 -0.98 5.52
CA VAL A 27 -6.64 0.12 6.31
C VAL A 27 -7.68 0.60 7.31
N ALA A 28 -7.31 0.67 8.57
CA ALA A 28 -8.13 1.25 9.63
C ALA A 28 -7.61 2.66 9.96
N THR A 29 -8.46 3.67 9.74
CA THR A 29 -8.12 5.06 10.00
C THR A 29 -8.86 5.54 11.24
N PRO A 30 -8.17 6.04 12.29
CA PRO A 30 -8.82 6.56 13.48
C PRO A 30 -9.58 7.85 13.15
N VAL A 31 -10.83 7.93 13.60
CA VAL A 31 -11.65 9.14 13.49
C VAL A 31 -11.32 10.06 14.65
N PHE A 32 -10.47 11.05 14.38
CA PHE A 32 -9.96 11.98 15.38
C PHE A 32 -11.03 12.94 15.86
N ASN A 33 -11.25 13.01 17.18
CA ASN A 33 -12.18 13.94 17.81
C ASN A 33 -11.46 15.22 18.22
N GLU A 34 -11.53 16.24 17.37
CA GLU A 34 -10.81 17.50 17.57
C GLU A 34 -11.22 18.25 18.83
N GLN A 35 -12.48 18.14 19.26
CA GLN A 35 -12.95 18.84 20.45
C GLN A 35 -12.35 18.25 21.74
N LEU A 36 -12.42 16.91 21.89
CA LEU A 36 -11.84 16.23 23.04
C LEU A 36 -10.31 16.32 23.03
N ALA A 37 -9.69 16.18 21.88
CA ALA A 37 -8.24 16.27 21.73
C ALA A 37 -7.73 17.65 22.15
N ARG A 38 -8.38 18.75 21.74
CA ARG A 38 -8.03 20.12 22.19
C ARG A 38 -8.14 20.28 23.70
N GLN A 39 -9.16 19.73 24.33
CA GLN A 39 -9.32 19.77 25.80
C GLN A 39 -8.18 19.04 26.51
N LEU A 40 -7.69 17.97 25.91
CA LEU A 40 -6.60 17.16 26.44
C LEU A 40 -5.22 17.68 25.99
N GLY A 41 -5.16 18.73 25.17
CA GLY A 41 -3.92 19.29 24.65
C GLY A 41 -3.13 18.34 23.78
N VAL A 42 -3.83 17.58 22.92
CA VAL A 42 -3.29 16.64 21.94
C VAL A 42 -3.77 17.05 20.56
N ASP A 43 -2.91 17.01 19.57
CA ASP A 43 -3.26 17.24 18.17
C ASP A 43 -3.08 15.97 17.32
N ARG A 44 -3.25 16.12 16.00
CA ARG A 44 -3.10 15.00 15.05
C ARG A 44 -1.65 14.53 14.94
N GLN A 45 -0.69 15.40 15.22
CA GLN A 45 0.72 15.05 15.12
C GLN A 45 1.11 14.10 16.26
N GLU A 46 0.73 14.41 17.52
CA GLU A 46 1.00 13.55 18.67
C GLU A 46 0.34 12.16 18.50
N LEU A 47 -0.90 12.13 17.97
CA LEU A 47 -1.55 10.85 17.64
C LEU A 47 -0.76 10.10 16.56
N GLY A 48 -0.34 10.78 15.49
CA GLY A 48 0.45 10.18 14.41
C GLY A 48 1.79 9.63 14.90
N GLU A 49 2.47 10.35 15.79
CA GLU A 49 3.74 9.92 16.40
C GLU A 49 3.54 8.68 17.28
N ALA A 50 2.46 8.64 18.08
CA ALA A 50 2.15 7.48 18.91
C ALA A 50 1.84 6.23 18.08
N LEU A 51 1.04 6.37 17.01
CA LEU A 51 0.74 5.28 16.08
C LEU A 51 2.01 4.83 15.35
N LYS A 52 2.83 5.77 14.87
CA LYS A 52 4.10 5.44 14.23
C LYS A 52 5.04 4.70 15.19
N PHE A 53 5.14 5.13 16.43
CA PHE A 53 5.94 4.44 17.45
C PHE A 53 5.44 3.00 17.65
N ALA A 54 4.13 2.81 17.78
CA ALA A 54 3.53 1.50 18.04
C ALA A 54 3.76 0.52 16.89
N PHE A 55 3.50 0.94 15.64
CA PHE A 55 3.50 0.05 14.48
C PHE A 55 4.83 0.00 13.71
N ASP A 56 5.37 1.17 13.34
CA ASP A 56 6.61 1.26 12.56
C ASP A 56 7.86 1.26 13.43
N GLY A 57 7.74 1.85 14.63
CA GLY A 57 8.84 2.17 15.50
C GLY A 57 9.54 3.47 15.14
N VAL A 58 10.33 3.96 16.05
CA VAL A 58 11.16 5.16 15.91
C VAL A 58 12.63 4.83 16.07
N ASP A 59 13.49 5.46 15.27
CA ASP A 59 14.93 5.30 15.38
C ASP A 59 15.44 6.12 16.57
N VAL A 60 15.91 5.45 17.62
CA VAL A 60 16.38 6.08 18.88
C VAL A 60 17.88 6.21 18.95
N GLY A 61 18.61 5.63 18.01
CA GLY A 61 20.06 5.71 17.99
C GLY A 61 20.68 4.89 16.86
N ARG A 62 22.00 4.88 16.84
CA ARG A 62 22.78 4.07 15.90
C ARG A 62 23.87 3.32 16.66
N TYR A 63 23.95 2.04 16.41
CA TYR A 63 25.04 1.19 16.87
C TYR A 63 26.09 1.08 15.77
N ARG A 64 27.35 1.29 16.13
CA ARG A 64 28.47 1.14 15.21
C ARG A 64 29.16 -0.21 15.42
N ASP A 65 29.14 -1.01 14.37
CA ASP A 65 29.85 -2.28 14.32
C ASP A 65 30.94 -2.19 13.22
N GLY A 66 32.16 -1.93 13.63
CA GLY A 66 33.28 -1.69 12.72
C GLY A 66 33.00 -0.55 11.73
N ASN A 67 32.82 -0.90 10.46
CA ASN A 67 32.51 0.05 9.37
C ASN A 67 31.02 0.15 9.04
N ARG A 68 30.15 -0.54 9.76
CA ARG A 68 28.70 -0.54 9.57
C ARG A 68 28.02 0.28 10.66
N GLN A 69 26.99 1.04 10.27
CA GLN A 69 26.07 1.71 11.19
C GLN A 69 24.71 1.02 11.14
N LEU A 70 24.27 0.47 12.26
CA LEU A 70 22.98 -0.17 12.43
C LEU A 70 22.05 0.77 13.18
N ALA A 71 20.85 1.00 12.64
CA ALA A 71 19.84 1.78 13.35
C ALA A 71 19.27 0.97 14.51
N ILE A 72 19.16 1.62 15.68
CA ILE A 72 18.45 1.07 16.83
C ILE A 72 17.03 1.59 16.75
N ARG A 73 16.08 0.68 16.51
CA ARG A 73 14.66 1.00 16.40
C ARG A 73 13.90 0.54 17.63
N LEU A 74 13.20 1.48 18.27
CA LEU A 74 12.30 1.21 19.36
C LEU A 74 10.85 1.13 18.84
N ARG A 75 10.13 0.08 19.22
CA ARG A 75 8.74 -0.18 18.80
C ARG A 75 7.98 -0.85 19.96
N ALA A 76 6.66 -0.70 19.99
CA ALA A 76 5.82 -1.45 20.92
C ALA A 76 5.98 -2.97 20.73
N ALA A 77 5.75 -3.73 21.79
CA ALA A 77 5.79 -5.19 21.75
C ALA A 77 4.76 -5.75 20.75
N GLU A 78 4.97 -6.97 20.26
CA GLU A 78 4.14 -7.55 19.22
C GLU A 78 2.69 -7.76 19.67
N ASP A 79 2.53 -8.21 20.88
CA ASP A 79 1.25 -8.41 21.56
C ASP A 79 0.47 -7.10 21.85
N GLU A 80 1.15 -5.96 21.85
CA GLU A 80 0.53 -4.64 22.05
C GLU A 80 0.08 -3.96 20.74
N ARG A 81 0.16 -4.64 19.58
CA ARG A 81 -0.11 -4.05 18.26
C ARG A 81 -0.78 -4.99 17.25
N ASP A 82 -1.24 -6.17 17.71
CA ASP A 82 -1.81 -7.20 16.84
C ASP A 82 -3.27 -6.89 16.43
N SER A 83 -3.96 -6.05 17.19
CA SER A 83 -5.37 -5.77 16.94
C SER A 83 -5.71 -4.26 16.98
N ILE A 84 -6.86 -3.91 16.38
CA ILE A 84 -7.40 -2.54 16.47
C ILE A 84 -7.82 -2.20 17.91
N ASP A 85 -8.20 -3.18 18.70
CA ASP A 85 -8.61 -2.94 20.09
C ASP A 85 -7.41 -2.50 20.93
N GLU A 86 -6.23 -3.02 20.70
CA GLU A 86 -4.99 -2.63 21.37
C GLU A 86 -4.57 -1.19 21.01
N VAL A 87 -4.87 -0.74 19.79
CA VAL A 87 -4.64 0.67 19.39
C VAL A 87 -5.40 1.65 20.30
N ARG A 88 -6.55 1.24 20.86
CA ARG A 88 -7.35 2.09 21.75
C ARG A 88 -6.64 2.37 23.07
N ASP A 89 -5.81 1.45 23.52
CA ASP A 89 -5.10 1.52 24.79
C ASP A 89 -3.71 2.18 24.64
N LEU A 90 -3.27 2.43 23.39
CA LEU A 90 -2.05 3.18 23.15
C LEU A 90 -2.08 4.55 23.85
N GLN A 91 -0.94 4.93 24.39
CA GLN A 91 -0.76 6.17 25.14
C GLN A 91 -0.17 7.26 24.24
N VAL A 92 -0.85 8.40 24.19
CA VAL A 92 -0.40 9.60 23.49
C VAL A 92 0.09 10.61 24.51
N TRP A 93 1.25 11.21 24.30
CA TRP A 93 1.77 12.26 25.15
C TRP A 93 1.02 13.57 24.94
N SER A 94 0.50 14.16 26.01
CA SER A 94 -0.05 15.52 25.99
C SER A 94 1.01 16.52 26.49
N PRO A 95 1.51 17.40 25.62
CA PRO A 95 2.47 18.43 26.04
C PRO A 95 1.86 19.46 26.98
N VAL A 96 0.54 19.70 26.89
CA VAL A 96 -0.20 20.64 27.73
C VAL A 96 -0.42 20.09 29.14
N LEU A 97 -0.91 18.84 29.24
CA LEU A 97 -1.17 18.19 30.52
C LEU A 97 0.09 17.58 31.13
N ARG A 98 1.18 17.46 30.37
CA ARG A 98 2.45 16.80 30.76
C ARG A 98 2.24 15.38 31.28
N ARG A 99 1.32 14.66 30.65
CA ARG A 99 1.01 13.25 30.94
C ARG A 99 0.54 12.55 29.67
N THR A 100 0.52 11.23 29.71
CA THR A 100 -0.08 10.43 28.64
C THR A 100 -1.61 10.36 28.79
N VAL A 101 -2.28 10.25 27.66
CA VAL A 101 -3.72 10.02 27.55
C VAL A 101 -3.97 8.86 26.59
N PRO A 102 -4.90 7.96 26.85
CA PRO A 102 -5.19 6.85 25.93
C PRO A 102 -5.82 7.36 24.63
N VAL A 103 -5.50 6.71 23.50
CA VAL A 103 -6.06 7.03 22.18
C VAL A 103 -7.59 7.00 22.19
N SER A 104 -8.20 6.09 22.97
CA SER A 104 -9.66 5.99 23.12
C SER A 104 -10.34 7.27 23.60
N GLN A 105 -9.62 8.21 24.24
CA GLN A 105 -10.15 9.50 24.65
C GLN A 105 -10.15 10.57 23.57
N ILE A 106 -9.37 10.38 22.49
CA ILE A 106 -9.21 11.37 21.41
C ILE A 106 -9.68 10.87 20.05
N VAL A 107 -10.13 9.60 19.98
CA VAL A 107 -10.65 8.95 18.79
C VAL A 107 -12.07 8.46 19.04
N SER A 108 -13.02 8.85 18.20
CA SER A 108 -14.44 8.44 18.33
C SER A 108 -14.75 7.09 17.69
N GLY A 109 -13.84 6.54 16.90
CA GLY A 109 -14.01 5.26 16.21
C GLY A 109 -12.94 5.03 15.16
N TYR A 110 -13.11 3.98 14.37
CA TYR A 110 -12.22 3.64 13.25
C TYR A 110 -13.04 3.45 12.00
N GLU A 111 -12.63 4.09 10.92
CA GLU A 111 -13.13 3.84 9.57
C GLU A 111 -12.22 2.84 8.89
N THR A 112 -12.82 1.81 8.29
CA THR A 112 -12.08 0.78 7.58
C THR A 112 -12.39 0.86 6.10
N ARG A 113 -11.34 0.91 5.28
CA ARG A 113 -11.43 0.91 3.84
C ARG A 113 -10.35 0.03 3.20
N TRP A 114 -10.58 -0.36 1.96
CA TRP A 114 -9.59 -1.04 1.16
C TRP A 114 -8.78 -0.01 0.39
N GLU A 115 -7.47 -0.10 0.49
CA GLU A 115 -6.53 0.75 -0.24
C GLU A 115 -5.52 -0.09 -1.00
N ASN A 116 -5.03 0.44 -2.12
CA ASN A 116 -3.95 -0.21 -2.83
C ASN A 116 -2.67 -0.18 -1.99
N SER A 117 -2.07 -1.34 -1.74
CA SER A 117 -0.85 -1.45 -0.95
C SER A 117 0.36 -0.82 -1.64
N VAL A 118 0.35 -0.79 -2.96
CA VAL A 118 1.39 -0.19 -3.80
C VAL A 118 0.72 0.56 -4.94
N ILE A 119 1.12 1.79 -5.17
CA ILE A 119 0.78 2.57 -6.36
C ILE A 119 2.10 2.84 -7.10
N ARG A 120 2.19 2.36 -8.34
CA ARG A 120 3.36 2.57 -9.17
C ARG A 120 3.14 3.71 -10.15
N GLY A 121 4.25 4.30 -10.59
CA GLY A 121 4.24 5.34 -11.61
C GLY A 121 5.33 5.11 -12.66
N ARG A 122 5.03 5.44 -13.91
CA ARG A 122 5.97 5.49 -15.03
C ARG A 122 5.85 6.89 -15.67
N ASN A 123 6.96 7.55 -15.93
CA ASN A 123 6.99 8.87 -16.57
C ASN A 123 6.11 9.93 -15.87
N ARG A 124 6.11 9.93 -14.52
CA ARG A 124 5.28 10.82 -13.65
C ARG A 124 3.77 10.61 -13.76
N MET A 125 3.31 9.54 -14.40
CA MET A 125 1.90 9.13 -14.43
C MET A 125 1.72 7.86 -13.61
N GLN A 126 0.57 7.76 -12.91
CA GLN A 126 0.21 6.52 -12.24
C GLN A 126 -0.02 5.44 -13.29
N THR A 127 0.65 4.32 -13.12
CA THR A 127 0.64 3.23 -14.10
C THR A 127 0.42 1.91 -13.37
N ILE A 128 -0.53 1.11 -13.85
CA ILE A 128 -0.74 -0.25 -13.39
C ILE A 128 -0.44 -1.22 -14.53
N ILE A 129 0.38 -2.22 -14.26
CA ILE A 129 0.78 -3.23 -15.23
C ILE A 129 0.06 -4.53 -14.90
N ALA A 130 -0.82 -4.98 -15.79
CA ALA A 130 -1.37 -6.33 -15.77
C ALA A 130 -0.48 -7.24 -16.62
N SER A 131 -0.10 -8.38 -16.08
CA SER A 131 0.80 -9.34 -16.73
C SER A 131 0.30 -10.77 -16.59
N SER A 132 0.64 -11.60 -17.56
CA SER A 132 0.45 -13.05 -17.53
C SER A 132 1.57 -13.74 -18.29
N ASN A 133 1.80 -15.01 -17.97
CA ASN A 133 2.74 -15.86 -18.68
C ASN A 133 1.97 -16.92 -19.48
N PRO A 134 2.52 -17.44 -20.60
CA PRO A 134 1.95 -18.61 -21.23
C PRO A 134 2.14 -19.83 -20.33
N LEU A 135 1.11 -20.67 -20.23
CA LEU A 135 1.22 -21.96 -19.52
C LEU A 135 2.12 -22.93 -20.32
N ASP A 136 2.01 -22.87 -21.63
CA ASP A 136 2.79 -23.70 -22.54
C ASP A 136 3.03 -22.93 -23.85
N GLY A 137 4.24 -23.12 -24.43
CA GLY A 137 4.65 -22.52 -25.68
C GLY A 137 5.21 -21.08 -25.57
N GLU A 138 5.13 -20.38 -26.67
CA GLU A 138 5.69 -19.02 -26.83
C GLU A 138 4.68 -17.93 -26.47
N VAL A 139 5.18 -16.75 -26.08
CA VAL A 139 4.36 -15.56 -25.73
C VAL A 139 3.59 -15.01 -26.94
N GLY A 140 4.15 -15.09 -28.15
CA GLY A 140 3.56 -14.53 -29.38
C GLY A 140 2.13 -14.98 -29.64
N PRO A 141 1.82 -16.30 -29.67
CA PRO A 141 0.45 -16.81 -29.86
C PRO A 141 -0.52 -16.38 -28.75
N LEU A 142 -0.09 -16.33 -27.51
CA LEU A 142 -0.91 -15.84 -26.40
C LEU A 142 -1.23 -14.35 -26.59
N LEU A 143 -0.23 -13.54 -26.87
CA LEU A 143 -0.40 -12.11 -27.13
C LEU A 143 -1.35 -11.85 -28.32
N ALA A 144 -1.22 -12.61 -29.41
CA ALA A 144 -2.09 -12.47 -30.58
C ALA A 144 -3.58 -12.71 -30.26
N ARG A 145 -3.89 -13.58 -29.30
CA ARG A 145 -5.27 -13.83 -28.86
C ARG A 145 -5.78 -12.77 -27.87
N LEU A 146 -4.94 -12.34 -26.93
CA LEU A 146 -5.33 -11.42 -25.87
C LEU A 146 -5.41 -9.97 -26.37
N ARG A 147 -4.52 -9.59 -27.27
CA ARG A 147 -4.34 -8.20 -27.72
C ARG A 147 -5.63 -7.57 -28.24
N PRO A 148 -6.36 -8.15 -29.21
CA PRO A 148 -7.57 -7.51 -29.76
C PRO A 148 -8.66 -7.35 -28.70
N GLN A 149 -8.74 -8.24 -27.73
CA GLN A 149 -9.72 -8.18 -26.66
C GLN A 149 -9.38 -7.09 -25.64
N ILE A 150 -8.10 -6.94 -25.30
CA ILE A 150 -7.63 -5.93 -24.36
C ILE A 150 -7.69 -4.54 -25.00
N GLU A 151 -7.34 -4.40 -26.29
CA GLU A 151 -7.44 -3.13 -27.04
C GLU A 151 -8.89 -2.67 -27.23
N ALA A 152 -9.85 -3.59 -27.17
CA ALA A 152 -11.28 -3.29 -27.22
C ALA A 152 -11.86 -2.76 -25.90
N ILE A 153 -11.08 -2.73 -24.80
CA ILE A 153 -11.55 -2.20 -23.52
C ILE A 153 -11.73 -0.68 -23.63
N GLU A 154 -12.94 -0.20 -23.37
CA GLU A 154 -13.19 1.24 -23.28
C GLU A 154 -12.49 1.83 -22.06
N LEU A 155 -11.57 2.76 -22.31
CA LEU A 155 -10.83 3.45 -21.25
C LEU A 155 -11.49 4.79 -20.90
N PRO A 156 -11.55 5.16 -19.61
CA PRO A 156 -12.01 6.49 -19.22
C PRO A 156 -11.12 7.59 -19.81
N PRO A 157 -11.66 8.82 -19.96
CA PRO A 157 -10.87 9.95 -20.44
C PRO A 157 -9.58 10.16 -19.62
N GLY A 158 -8.46 10.35 -20.30
CA GLY A 158 -7.14 10.55 -19.66
C GLY A 158 -6.36 9.27 -19.38
N TYR A 159 -6.94 8.08 -19.65
CA TYR A 159 -6.21 6.82 -19.55
C TYR A 159 -5.67 6.40 -20.92
N GLN A 160 -4.53 5.72 -20.90
CA GLN A 160 -3.88 5.17 -22.09
C GLN A 160 -3.50 3.72 -21.84
N LEU A 161 -3.57 2.91 -22.90
CA LEU A 161 -3.09 1.54 -22.93
C LEU A 161 -1.74 1.50 -23.66
N GLU A 162 -0.74 0.91 -23.01
CA GLU A 162 0.57 0.66 -23.60
C GLU A 162 0.90 -0.84 -23.48
N TRP A 163 1.54 -1.38 -24.49
CA TRP A 163 2.11 -2.72 -24.47
C TRP A 163 3.58 -2.66 -24.12
N GLY A 164 3.99 -3.48 -23.14
CA GLY A 164 5.37 -3.57 -22.68
C GLY A 164 5.90 -5.01 -22.73
N GLY A 165 7.07 -5.23 -22.10
CA GLY A 165 7.72 -6.53 -22.02
C GLY A 165 8.30 -6.99 -23.37
N GLU A 166 8.24 -8.29 -23.67
CA GLU A 166 8.82 -8.86 -24.90
C GLU A 166 8.32 -8.19 -26.19
N TYR A 167 7.09 -7.66 -26.18
CA TYR A 167 6.55 -6.93 -27.34
C TYR A 167 7.29 -5.60 -27.56
N GLU A 168 7.57 -4.87 -26.51
CA GLU A 168 8.33 -3.61 -26.55
C GLU A 168 9.79 -3.88 -26.99
N ASP A 169 10.39 -4.93 -26.42
CA ASP A 169 11.76 -5.32 -26.74
C ASP A 169 11.90 -5.78 -28.20
N ALA A 170 10.95 -6.56 -28.71
CA ALA A 170 10.94 -7.00 -30.10
C ALA A 170 10.74 -5.85 -31.08
N LYS A 171 9.94 -4.83 -30.72
CA LYS A 171 9.73 -3.64 -31.55
C LYS A 171 10.96 -2.73 -31.56
N ASN A 172 11.68 -2.63 -30.44
CA ASN A 172 12.88 -1.81 -30.35
C ASN A 172 14.12 -2.46 -31.00
N ALA A 173 14.06 -3.78 -31.27
CA ALA A 173 15.12 -4.54 -31.92
C ALA A 173 15.03 -4.56 -33.46
N GLN A 174 13.96 -4.02 -34.05
CA GLN A 174 13.73 -3.86 -35.49
C GLN A 174 14.11 -2.47 -35.97
#